data_33617990ba434ae00f31bc2c89d9c4e4
#
_entry.id   33617990ba434ae00f31bc2c89d9c4e4
#
_cell.length_a   1.000
_cell.length_b   1.000
_cell.length_c   1.000
_cell.angle_alpha   90.00
_cell.angle_beta   90.00
_cell.angle_gamma   90.00
#
_symmetry.space_group_name_H-M   'P 1'
#
loop_
_entity.id
_entity.type
_entity.pdbx_description
1 polymer ?
#
loop_
_entity_poly.entity_id
_entity_poly.type
_entity_poly.pdbx_seq_one_letter_code
_entity_poly.pdbx_strand_id
1 'polypeptide(L)'
;MSKKSDSQKRKDLKQQEKKYKEELKRLKQSTEQQSSLQKKKLNDARAPKNAIDYIGYQKIFEDGICLITPGVYSKTVKFSDVNYQTARVADQKDMFSRYTEALNFADPTMPLQLTLVTRQVDEDAFRDKMFMPLVGSSDPLDKYRTEMNEMLANKIKEGQNSVIREKYFTFTCESENLDEATSTLARFETQFISLFKTIGVDDMSALSGEQRINLLREITRPDSRDYISLEDIARSGWSSKSFVAPTSFDFKHDRKSFTFGDKYGQVLYFGHLPTELTDELLTALSDLPINMVITLHIRNISQDRALSMVDTKIAMMEMENTKRARKGIQEGIPPEMMYLPETKRALAEAKELSIDLRQRQQRFFEVTPLIFTYADTPEQLAKNVFSIKQTAQIKTVSVEDIDLQQREGFNSILPIGKNHFGRERCRHLTTAATAILIPFTTQELFQQNGVYYGLNGISHNLIMFNRLSLLSPNGFILGKPGSGKSFAAKREIISVLLNDPNADVLIIDPEREYTAL
;
A
#
# COMPACT_ATOMS: atom_id res chain seq x y z
N MET A 1 11.99 -63.19 -49.40
CA MET A 1 11.22 -63.10 -48.13
C MET A 1 11.23 -61.70 -47.44
N SER A 2 11.98 -60.75 -47.95
CA SER A 2 12.17 -59.40 -47.29
C SER A 2 11.02 -58.40 -47.52
N LYS A 3 10.37 -58.36 -48.67
CA LYS A 3 9.34 -57.32 -49.00
C LYS A 3 7.99 -57.46 -48.29
N LYS A 4 7.63 -58.69 -47.77
CA LYS A 4 6.40 -58.86 -46.99
C LYS A 4 6.50 -58.38 -45.56
N SER A 5 7.69 -58.40 -44.95
CA SER A 5 7.95 -57.90 -43.59
C SER A 5 7.83 -56.37 -43.49
N ASP A 6 8.29 -55.61 -44.51
CA ASP A 6 8.24 -54.11 -44.51
C ASP A 6 6.82 -53.58 -44.73
N SER A 7 6.01 -54.32 -45.52
CA SER A 7 4.60 -53.93 -45.70
C SER A 7 3.78 -54.06 -44.40
N GLN A 8 4.08 -55.14 -43.63
CA GLN A 8 3.41 -55.40 -42.35
C GLN A 8 3.81 -54.30 -41.28
N LYS A 9 5.09 -54.03 -41.18
CA LYS A 9 5.60 -52.94 -40.28
C LYS A 9 5.01 -51.56 -40.60
N ARG A 10 4.84 -51.25 -41.90
CA ARG A 10 4.18 -49.97 -42.30
C ARG A 10 2.69 -49.95 -41.97
N LYS A 11 1.97 -51.07 -42.00
CA LYS A 11 0.58 -51.16 -41.57
C LYS A 11 0.44 -50.99 -40.06
N ASP A 12 1.32 -51.60 -39.29
CA ASP A 12 1.32 -51.51 -37.82
C ASP A 12 1.68 -50.09 -37.34
N LEU A 13 2.64 -49.39 -37.99
CA LEU A 13 2.95 -47.99 -37.71
C LEU A 13 1.78 -47.06 -38.01
N LYS A 14 1.10 -47.24 -39.14
CA LYS A 14 -0.11 -46.46 -39.48
C LYS A 14 -1.26 -46.68 -38.49
N GLN A 15 -1.37 -47.89 -37.97
CA GLN A 15 -2.38 -48.23 -36.97
C GLN A 15 -2.06 -47.64 -35.59
N GLN A 16 -0.78 -47.61 -35.22
CA GLN A 16 -0.30 -46.91 -34.03
C GLN A 16 -0.47 -45.37 -34.13
N GLU A 17 -0.11 -44.76 -35.26
CA GLU A 17 -0.34 -43.33 -35.49
C GLU A 17 -1.84 -42.95 -35.43
N LYS A 18 -2.72 -43.83 -35.95
CA LYS A 18 -4.16 -43.59 -35.88
C LYS A 18 -4.69 -43.67 -34.45
N LYS A 19 -4.23 -44.67 -33.67
CA LYS A 19 -4.57 -44.76 -32.23
C LYS A 19 -4.07 -43.55 -31.43
N TYR A 20 -2.84 -43.13 -31.69
CA TYR A 20 -2.25 -41.97 -31.02
C TYR A 20 -3.00 -40.65 -31.34
N LYS A 21 -3.42 -40.48 -32.61
CA LYS A 21 -4.27 -39.33 -33.03
C LYS A 21 -5.66 -39.34 -32.38
N GLU A 22 -6.25 -40.51 -32.22
CA GLU A 22 -7.54 -40.67 -31.55
C GLU A 22 -7.44 -40.40 -30.04
N GLU A 23 -6.35 -40.83 -29.41
CA GLU A 23 -6.07 -40.59 -28.00
C GLU A 23 -5.80 -39.08 -27.71
N LEU A 24 -5.04 -38.42 -28.58
CA LEU A 24 -4.79 -36.99 -28.55
C LEU A 24 -6.08 -36.17 -28.73
N LYS A 25 -6.99 -36.66 -29.58
CA LYS A 25 -8.30 -36.03 -29.80
C LYS A 25 -9.21 -36.19 -28.58
N ARG A 26 -9.17 -37.33 -27.90
CA ARG A 26 -9.90 -37.58 -26.63
C ARG A 26 -9.36 -36.72 -25.49
N LEU A 27 -8.03 -36.60 -25.36
CA LEU A 27 -7.38 -35.75 -24.38
C LEU A 27 -7.73 -34.26 -24.60
N LYS A 28 -7.71 -33.79 -25.85
CA LYS A 28 -8.13 -32.39 -26.15
C LYS A 28 -9.60 -32.16 -25.82
N GLN A 29 -10.48 -33.09 -26.16
CA GLN A 29 -11.91 -32.98 -25.84
C GLN A 29 -12.19 -33.02 -24.32
N SER A 30 -11.47 -33.84 -23.56
CA SER A 30 -11.59 -33.87 -22.09
C SER A 30 -11.06 -32.60 -21.45
N THR A 31 -9.97 -32.02 -21.98
CA THR A 31 -9.42 -30.74 -21.51
C THR A 31 -10.35 -29.56 -21.84
N GLU A 32 -10.98 -29.55 -23.02
CA GLU A 32 -11.98 -28.58 -23.42
C GLU A 32 -13.27 -28.69 -22.60
N GLN A 33 -13.70 -29.91 -22.28
CA GLN A 33 -14.85 -30.15 -21.41
C GLN A 33 -14.56 -29.73 -19.95
N GLN A 34 -13.37 -30.01 -19.43
CA GLN A 34 -12.96 -29.53 -18.10
C GLN A 34 -12.85 -27.99 -18.06
N SER A 35 -12.30 -27.35 -19.11
CA SER A 35 -12.24 -25.90 -19.19
C SER A 35 -13.62 -25.26 -19.34
N SER A 36 -14.54 -25.90 -20.06
CA SER A 36 -15.92 -25.41 -20.21
C SER A 36 -16.75 -25.61 -18.93
N LEU A 37 -16.51 -26.69 -18.17
CA LEU A 37 -17.10 -26.91 -16.86
C LEU A 37 -16.55 -25.95 -15.80
N GLN A 38 -15.25 -25.63 -15.85
CA GLN A 38 -14.67 -24.60 -15.02
C GLN A 38 -15.21 -23.20 -15.39
N LYS A 39 -15.32 -22.88 -16.69
CA LYS A 39 -15.95 -21.62 -17.15
C LYS A 39 -17.43 -21.55 -16.75
N LYS A 40 -18.18 -22.66 -16.82
CA LYS A 40 -19.56 -22.71 -16.35
C LYS A 40 -19.68 -22.52 -14.83
N LYS A 41 -18.80 -23.15 -14.04
CA LYS A 41 -18.71 -22.92 -12.59
C LYS A 41 -18.29 -21.50 -12.21
N LEU A 42 -17.46 -20.84 -13.03
CA LEU A 42 -17.12 -19.40 -12.87
C LEU A 42 -18.28 -18.47 -13.28
N ASN A 43 -19.07 -18.83 -14.30
CA ASN A 43 -20.23 -18.03 -14.72
C ASN A 43 -21.48 -18.25 -13.84
N ASP A 44 -21.57 -19.38 -13.13
CA ASP A 44 -22.58 -19.65 -12.09
C ASP A 44 -22.22 -19.02 -10.72
N ALA A 45 -21.09 -18.31 -10.61
CA ALA A 45 -20.85 -17.39 -9.51
C ALA A 45 -21.95 -16.31 -9.59
N ARG A 46 -23.00 -16.46 -8.78
CA ARG A 46 -24.18 -15.61 -8.73
C ARG A 46 -23.75 -14.16 -8.78
N ALA A 47 -24.31 -13.40 -9.73
CA ALA A 47 -24.13 -11.95 -9.74
C ALA A 47 -24.45 -11.40 -8.34
N PRO A 48 -23.58 -10.51 -7.78
CA PRO A 48 -23.81 -9.95 -6.45
C PRO A 48 -25.23 -9.39 -6.37
N LYS A 49 -25.99 -9.83 -5.35
CA LYS A 49 -27.38 -9.39 -5.15
C LYS A 49 -27.45 -8.19 -4.20
N ASN A 50 -26.51 -8.13 -3.28
CA ASN A 50 -26.46 -7.13 -2.21
C ASN A 50 -25.07 -6.48 -2.16
N ALA A 51 -24.97 -5.29 -1.56
CA ALA A 51 -23.70 -4.61 -1.35
C ALA A 51 -22.65 -5.48 -0.62
N ILE A 52 -23.10 -6.36 0.30
CA ILE A 52 -22.28 -7.30 1.07
C ILE A 52 -21.55 -8.30 0.16
N ASP A 53 -22.17 -8.71 -0.95
CA ASP A 53 -21.61 -9.69 -1.87
C ASP A 53 -20.42 -9.11 -2.69
N TYR A 54 -20.30 -7.77 -2.74
CA TYR A 54 -19.19 -7.10 -3.40
C TYR A 54 -17.90 -7.09 -2.57
N ILE A 55 -17.98 -7.32 -1.24
CA ILE A 55 -16.81 -7.30 -0.36
C ILE A 55 -16.04 -8.63 -0.43
N GLY A 56 -14.77 -8.57 -0.74
CA GLY A 56 -13.95 -9.69 -1.21
C GLY A 56 -13.35 -10.61 -0.12
N TYR A 57 -13.89 -10.67 1.11
CA TYR A 57 -13.45 -11.63 2.14
C TYR A 57 -14.63 -12.47 2.67
N GLN A 58 -14.35 -13.55 3.40
CA GLN A 58 -15.40 -14.39 4.00
C GLN A 58 -15.63 -14.07 5.46
N LYS A 59 -14.58 -14.04 6.28
CA LYS A 59 -14.67 -13.86 7.74
C LYS A 59 -13.40 -13.20 8.28
N ILE A 60 -13.56 -12.38 9.31
CA ILE A 60 -12.45 -11.86 10.13
C ILE A 60 -12.61 -12.45 11.53
N PHE A 61 -11.51 -13.00 12.06
CA PHE A 61 -11.44 -13.59 13.39
C PHE A 61 -10.99 -12.55 14.43
N GLU A 62 -11.15 -12.85 15.70
CA GLU A 62 -10.84 -11.94 16.82
C GLU A 62 -9.34 -11.55 16.84
N ASP A 63 -8.46 -12.50 16.53
CA ASP A 63 -7.00 -12.31 16.45
C ASP A 63 -6.53 -11.51 15.21
N GLY A 64 -7.45 -10.97 14.43
CA GLY A 64 -7.18 -10.19 13.24
C GLY A 64 -6.90 -11.02 11.98
N ILE A 65 -6.96 -12.33 12.03
CA ILE A 65 -6.84 -13.17 10.83
C ILE A 65 -8.10 -13.02 9.98
N CYS A 66 -7.91 -12.85 8.68
CA CYS A 66 -8.98 -12.77 7.71
C CYS A 66 -8.96 -14.00 6.78
N LEU A 67 -10.06 -14.73 6.75
CA LEU A 67 -10.33 -15.74 5.74
C LEU A 67 -10.84 -15.04 4.47
N ILE A 68 -10.04 -15.02 3.42
CA ILE A 68 -10.35 -14.36 2.16
C ILE A 68 -11.21 -15.27 1.28
N THR A 69 -10.67 -16.43 0.97
CA THR A 69 -11.34 -17.54 0.27
C THR A 69 -10.97 -18.84 0.97
N PRO A 70 -11.68 -19.97 0.77
CA PRO A 70 -11.31 -21.22 1.40
C PRO A 70 -9.83 -21.54 1.20
N GLY A 71 -9.10 -21.75 2.28
CA GLY A 71 -7.67 -22.04 2.28
C GLY A 71 -6.74 -20.86 2.10
N VAL A 72 -7.24 -19.60 2.08
CA VAL A 72 -6.41 -18.39 1.95
C VAL A 72 -6.67 -17.45 3.11
N TYR A 73 -5.65 -17.19 3.89
CA TYR A 73 -5.70 -16.39 5.11
C TYR A 73 -4.74 -15.21 5.02
N SER A 74 -5.10 -14.12 5.69
CA SER A 74 -4.22 -12.94 5.77
C SER A 74 -4.25 -12.30 7.14
N LYS A 75 -3.16 -11.59 7.48
CA LYS A 75 -3.02 -10.78 8.68
C LYS A 75 -2.48 -9.40 8.32
N THR A 76 -2.91 -8.37 9.03
CA THR A 76 -2.52 -6.98 8.76
C THR A 76 -1.81 -6.41 9.97
N VAL A 77 -0.70 -5.72 9.74
CA VAL A 77 0.05 -4.96 10.72
C VAL A 77 0.01 -3.48 10.37
N LYS A 78 -0.15 -2.63 11.37
CA LYS A 78 0.01 -1.18 11.27
C LYS A 78 1.43 -0.82 11.66
N PHE A 79 2.03 0.19 11.02
CA PHE A 79 3.38 0.64 11.38
C PHE A 79 3.49 2.16 11.33
N SER A 80 4.38 2.69 12.20
CA SER A 80 4.69 4.11 12.28
C SER A 80 5.67 4.54 11.19
N ASP A 81 5.75 5.84 10.95
CA ASP A 81 6.73 6.42 10.03
C ASP A 81 8.11 6.54 10.66
N VAL A 82 9.11 6.70 9.82
CA VAL A 82 10.51 6.96 10.18
C VAL A 82 10.95 8.25 9.50
N ASN A 83 11.84 9.02 10.15
CA ASN A 83 12.40 10.25 9.59
C ASN A 83 13.39 9.96 8.45
N TYR A 84 12.88 9.42 7.35
CA TYR A 84 13.69 9.05 6.19
C TYR A 84 14.14 10.27 5.41
N GLN A 85 13.25 11.20 5.09
CA GLN A 85 13.57 12.36 4.24
C GLN A 85 14.50 13.37 4.90
N THR A 86 14.45 13.48 6.24
CA THR A 86 15.30 14.38 7.01
C THR A 86 16.61 13.74 7.46
N ALA A 87 16.77 12.43 7.24
CA ALA A 87 17.96 11.69 7.62
C ALA A 87 19.17 12.06 6.76
N ARG A 88 20.37 11.82 7.29
CA ARG A 88 21.60 11.96 6.52
C ARG A 88 21.64 10.92 5.39
N VAL A 89 22.31 11.22 4.30
CA VAL A 89 22.40 10.31 3.13
C VAL A 89 22.92 8.91 3.52
N ALA A 90 23.82 8.82 4.49
CA ALA A 90 24.33 7.53 4.98
C ALA A 90 23.23 6.73 5.69
N ASP A 91 22.42 7.39 6.54
CA ASP A 91 21.32 6.79 7.28
C ASP A 91 20.18 6.40 6.33
N GLN A 92 19.87 7.23 5.32
CA GLN A 92 18.89 6.88 4.27
C GLN A 92 19.30 5.60 3.52
N LYS A 93 20.59 5.47 3.17
CA LYS A 93 21.10 4.26 2.51
C LYS A 93 21.00 3.02 3.40
N ASP A 94 21.27 3.15 4.68
CA ASP A 94 21.13 2.05 5.64
C ASP A 94 19.66 1.63 5.78
N MET A 95 18.74 2.59 5.98
CA MET A 95 17.29 2.34 6.03
C MET A 95 16.80 1.67 4.74
N PHE A 96 17.25 2.15 3.57
CA PHE A 96 16.91 1.56 2.28
C PHE A 96 17.40 0.12 2.15
N SER A 97 18.65 -0.15 2.58
CA SER A 97 19.21 -1.50 2.58
C SER A 97 18.40 -2.45 3.46
N ARG A 98 18.06 -2.04 4.68
CA ARG A 98 17.25 -2.83 5.62
C ARG A 98 15.82 -3.05 5.10
N TYR A 99 15.22 -2.06 4.46
CA TYR A 99 13.93 -2.22 3.81
C TYR A 99 13.99 -3.23 2.66
N THR A 100 15.07 -3.20 1.89
CA THR A 100 15.36 -4.20 0.86
C THR A 100 15.43 -5.62 1.44
N GLU A 101 16.09 -5.79 2.59
CA GLU A 101 16.15 -7.06 3.30
C GLU A 101 14.77 -7.53 3.78
N ALA A 102 13.95 -6.60 4.30
CA ALA A 102 12.58 -6.91 4.73
C ALA A 102 11.69 -7.36 3.56
N LEU A 103 11.81 -6.74 2.37
CA LEU A 103 11.11 -7.20 1.17
C LEU A 103 11.60 -8.57 0.71
N ASN A 104 12.91 -8.81 0.77
CA ASN A 104 13.50 -10.10 0.41
C ASN A 104 13.17 -11.21 1.42
N PHE A 105 12.77 -10.88 2.63
CA PHE A 105 12.34 -11.88 3.62
C PHE A 105 11.05 -12.60 3.19
N ALA A 106 10.14 -11.90 2.52
CA ALA A 106 8.92 -12.50 2.00
C ALA A 106 9.25 -13.49 0.86
N ASP A 107 8.88 -14.73 1.04
CA ASP A 107 9.03 -15.77 0.01
C ASP A 107 7.84 -15.79 -0.97
N PRO A 108 7.89 -16.57 -2.07
CA PRO A 108 6.80 -16.64 -3.04
C PRO A 108 5.45 -17.11 -2.50
N THR A 109 5.44 -17.79 -1.34
CA THR A 109 4.22 -18.31 -0.68
C THR A 109 3.58 -17.28 0.25
N MET A 110 4.29 -16.17 0.54
CA MET A 110 3.85 -15.11 1.43
C MET A 110 3.78 -13.75 0.70
N PRO A 111 2.79 -13.54 -0.18
CA PRO A 111 2.62 -12.25 -0.83
C PRO A 111 2.33 -11.15 0.17
N LEU A 112 2.88 -9.96 -0.09
CA LEU A 112 2.71 -8.75 0.70
C LEU A 112 1.76 -7.77 -0.01
N GLN A 113 1.03 -7.02 0.78
CA GLN A 113 0.29 -5.84 0.33
C GLN A 113 0.66 -4.67 1.23
N LEU A 114 1.33 -3.66 0.68
CA LEU A 114 1.53 -2.37 1.34
C LEU A 114 0.31 -1.50 1.04
N THR A 115 -0.28 -0.91 2.06
CA THR A 115 -1.42 -0.01 1.93
C THR A 115 -1.12 1.28 2.69
N LEU A 116 -1.20 2.41 1.99
CA LEU A 116 -1.09 3.75 2.53
C LEU A 116 -2.47 4.40 2.46
N VAL A 117 -3.01 4.79 3.59
CA VAL A 117 -4.32 5.45 3.69
C VAL A 117 -4.10 6.91 4.03
N THR A 118 -4.48 7.80 3.13
CA THR A 118 -4.47 9.25 3.36
C THR A 118 -5.92 9.73 3.47
N ARG A 119 -6.25 10.39 4.57
CA ARG A 119 -7.58 10.91 4.83
C ARG A 119 -7.51 12.39 5.19
N GLN A 120 -8.38 13.18 4.59
CA GLN A 120 -8.61 14.53 5.07
C GLN A 120 -9.21 14.47 6.47
N VAL A 121 -8.68 15.26 7.36
CA VAL A 121 -9.22 15.39 8.70
C VAL A 121 -10.49 16.23 8.62
N ASP A 122 -11.57 15.70 9.16
CA ASP A 122 -12.75 16.49 9.44
C ASP A 122 -12.40 17.52 10.52
N GLU A 123 -12.50 18.80 10.19
CA GLU A 123 -12.13 19.90 11.10
C GLU A 123 -12.84 19.77 12.45
N ASP A 124 -14.09 19.36 12.48
CA ASP A 124 -14.87 19.28 13.72
C ASP A 124 -14.40 18.12 14.61
N ALA A 125 -14.17 16.92 14.03
CA ALA A 125 -13.63 15.78 14.76
C ALA A 125 -12.18 16.00 15.23
N PHE A 126 -11.43 16.83 14.51
CA PHE A 126 -10.07 17.17 14.86
C PHE A 126 -10.03 18.21 15.98
N ARG A 127 -10.95 19.17 15.96
CA ARG A 127 -11.14 20.16 17.04
C ARG A 127 -11.39 19.47 18.38
N ASP A 128 -12.27 18.48 18.42
CA ASP A 128 -12.59 17.74 19.66
C ASP A 128 -11.37 17.01 20.26
N LYS A 129 -10.40 16.63 19.42
CA LYS A 129 -9.17 15.95 19.86
C LYS A 129 -8.02 16.89 20.23
N MET A 130 -8.05 18.13 19.72
CA MET A 130 -6.97 19.10 19.85
C MET A 130 -7.24 20.20 20.84
N PHE A 131 -8.52 20.59 20.95
CA PHE A 131 -8.86 21.74 21.77
C PHE A 131 -8.75 21.39 23.25
N MET A 132 -8.19 22.34 23.98
CA MET A 132 -8.13 22.26 25.42
C MET A 132 -9.56 22.30 25.96
N PRO A 133 -9.95 21.32 26.81
CA PRO A 133 -11.27 21.31 27.40
C PRO A 133 -11.45 22.52 28.33
N LEU A 134 -12.59 23.19 28.24
CA LEU A 134 -12.95 24.26 29.19
C LEU A 134 -13.38 23.61 30.49
N VAL A 135 -12.88 24.14 31.61
CA VAL A 135 -13.17 23.64 32.96
C VAL A 135 -14.52 24.10 33.47
N GLY A 136 -14.97 25.26 33.00
CA GLY A 136 -16.29 25.81 33.31
C GLY A 136 -16.27 27.26 33.81
N SER A 137 -17.44 27.85 33.99
CA SER A 137 -17.69 29.29 34.15
C SER A 137 -17.00 29.98 35.34
N SER A 138 -16.30 29.27 36.19
CA SER A 138 -15.58 29.84 37.35
C SER A 138 -14.05 29.84 37.22
N ASP A 139 -13.50 29.22 36.16
CA ASP A 139 -12.05 29.16 35.96
C ASP A 139 -11.57 30.39 35.15
N PRO A 140 -10.75 31.30 35.74
CA PRO A 140 -10.22 32.45 35.03
C PRO A 140 -9.29 32.10 33.88
N LEU A 141 -8.78 30.86 33.82
CA LEU A 141 -7.90 30.37 32.75
C LEU A 141 -8.66 29.94 31.48
N ASP A 142 -9.97 29.78 31.55
CA ASP A 142 -10.78 29.41 30.38
C ASP A 142 -10.74 30.44 29.25
N LYS A 143 -10.52 31.72 29.58
CA LYS A 143 -10.28 32.74 28.59
C LYS A 143 -9.04 32.43 27.75
N TYR A 144 -7.96 32.03 28.38
CA TYR A 144 -6.70 31.69 27.69
C TYR A 144 -6.80 30.35 26.93
N ARG A 145 -7.58 29.37 27.45
CA ARG A 145 -7.89 28.15 26.71
C ARG A 145 -8.66 28.48 25.44
N THR A 146 -9.63 29.39 25.50
CA THR A 146 -10.38 29.82 24.31
C THR A 146 -9.48 30.50 23.29
N GLU A 147 -8.63 31.45 23.72
CA GLU A 147 -7.67 32.11 22.83
C GLU A 147 -6.68 31.11 22.18
N MET A 148 -6.21 30.13 22.96
CA MET A 148 -5.34 29.07 22.43
C MET A 148 -6.08 28.17 21.40
N ASN A 149 -7.32 27.80 21.69
CA ASN A 149 -8.16 27.02 20.78
C ASN A 149 -8.46 27.82 19.48
N GLU A 150 -8.71 29.12 19.55
CA GLU A 150 -8.85 29.96 18.37
C GLU A 150 -7.56 30.05 17.55
N MET A 151 -6.40 30.18 18.22
CA MET A 151 -5.10 30.14 17.54
C MET A 151 -4.90 28.80 16.84
N LEU A 152 -5.20 27.67 17.49
CA LEU A 152 -5.11 26.33 16.90
C LEU A 152 -6.06 26.18 15.70
N ALA A 153 -7.31 26.65 15.81
CA ALA A 153 -8.28 26.65 14.71
C ALA A 153 -7.78 27.45 13.50
N ASN A 154 -7.15 28.59 13.72
CA ASN A 154 -6.56 29.39 12.65
C ASN A 154 -5.36 28.68 12.03
N LYS A 155 -4.52 28.00 12.82
CA LYS A 155 -3.40 27.23 12.31
C LYS A 155 -3.84 26.00 11.50
N ILE A 156 -4.96 25.37 11.84
CA ILE A 156 -5.57 24.30 11.03
C ILE A 156 -5.99 24.85 9.67
N LYS A 157 -6.61 26.03 9.62
CA LYS A 157 -7.03 26.69 8.38
C LYS A 157 -5.86 27.16 7.52
N GLU A 158 -4.78 27.62 8.15
CA GLU A 158 -3.54 28.03 7.45
C GLU A 158 -2.76 26.80 6.91
N GLY A 159 -2.80 25.70 7.65
CA GLY A 159 -2.20 24.42 7.23
C GLY A 159 -3.07 23.81 6.13
N GLN A 160 -2.68 23.95 4.87
CA GLN A 160 -3.41 23.40 3.71
C GLN A 160 -3.48 21.86 3.71
N ASN A 161 -2.86 21.17 4.68
CA ASN A 161 -2.66 19.72 4.68
C ASN A 161 -3.08 19.05 5.99
N SER A 162 -4.34 19.23 6.39
CA SER A 162 -4.91 18.42 7.48
C SER A 162 -5.21 17.00 6.98
N VAL A 163 -4.17 16.19 6.79
CA VAL A 163 -4.31 14.79 6.38
C VAL A 163 -3.70 13.85 7.40
N ILE A 164 -4.42 12.80 7.74
CA ILE A 164 -3.91 11.67 8.51
C ILE A 164 -3.39 10.64 7.53
N ARG A 165 -2.17 10.14 7.78
CA ARG A 165 -1.53 9.09 6.98
C ARG A 165 -1.32 7.86 7.85
N GLU A 166 -1.88 6.76 7.42
CA GLU A 166 -1.73 5.47 8.09
C GLU A 166 -1.15 4.45 7.12
N LYS A 167 -0.32 3.57 7.63
CA LYS A 167 0.48 2.63 6.86
C LYS A 167 0.29 1.22 7.38
N TYR A 168 0.03 0.31 6.45
CA TYR A 168 -0.27 -1.08 6.75
C TYR A 168 0.48 -2.03 5.84
N PHE A 169 0.95 -3.14 6.40
CA PHE A 169 1.31 -4.32 5.63
C PHE A 169 0.31 -5.43 5.90
N THR A 170 -0.16 -6.05 4.82
CA THR A 170 -0.97 -7.27 4.89
C THR A 170 -0.19 -8.39 4.22
N PHE A 171 -0.01 -9.49 4.90
CA PHE A 171 0.61 -10.69 4.37
C PHE A 171 -0.40 -11.82 4.33
N THR A 172 -0.25 -12.67 3.30
CA THR A 172 -1.22 -13.70 2.96
C THR A 172 -0.53 -15.04 2.88
N CYS A 173 -1.17 -16.10 3.38
CA CYS A 173 -0.70 -17.47 3.22
C CYS A 173 -1.83 -18.38 2.73
N GLU A 174 -1.44 -19.47 2.05
CA GLU A 174 -2.32 -20.58 1.73
C GLU A 174 -2.12 -21.69 2.79
N SER A 175 -3.21 -22.20 3.36
CA SER A 175 -3.18 -23.27 4.37
C SER A 175 -4.49 -24.05 4.35
N GLU A 176 -4.43 -25.33 4.68
CA GLU A 176 -5.61 -26.20 4.71
C GLU A 176 -6.54 -25.89 5.89
N ASN A 177 -6.00 -25.38 7.00
CA ASN A 177 -6.76 -25.09 8.21
C ASN A 177 -6.31 -23.79 8.88
N LEU A 178 -7.16 -23.29 9.81
CA LEU A 178 -6.93 -22.03 10.52
C LEU A 178 -5.72 -22.12 11.47
N ASP A 179 -5.52 -23.23 12.17
CA ASP A 179 -4.46 -23.35 13.19
C ASP A 179 -3.06 -23.30 12.54
N GLU A 180 -2.90 -23.94 11.42
CA GLU A 180 -1.66 -23.88 10.63
C GLU A 180 -1.44 -22.48 10.07
N ALA A 181 -2.50 -21.84 9.53
CA ALA A 181 -2.44 -20.47 9.06
C ALA A 181 -2.03 -19.51 10.19
N THR A 182 -2.63 -19.65 11.38
CA THR A 182 -2.32 -18.83 12.56
C THR A 182 -0.85 -18.96 12.94
N SER A 183 -0.33 -20.18 13.01
CA SER A 183 1.07 -20.43 13.35
C SER A 183 2.05 -19.86 12.32
N THR A 184 1.73 -20.00 11.04
CA THR A 184 2.55 -19.49 9.93
C THR A 184 2.56 -17.98 9.89
N LEU A 185 1.39 -17.33 10.01
CA LEU A 185 1.24 -15.88 10.02
C LEU A 185 1.91 -15.26 11.25
N ALA A 186 1.76 -15.86 12.45
CA ALA A 186 2.38 -15.35 13.68
C ALA A 186 3.90 -15.41 13.62
N ARG A 187 4.48 -16.50 13.07
CA ARG A 187 5.93 -16.61 12.88
C ARG A 187 6.45 -15.57 11.91
N PHE A 188 5.77 -15.39 10.77
CA PHE A 188 6.14 -14.37 9.79
C PHE A 188 6.05 -12.97 10.39
N GLU A 189 4.94 -12.64 11.06
CA GLU A 189 4.71 -11.37 11.76
C GLU A 189 5.87 -11.02 12.70
N THR A 190 6.22 -11.94 13.60
CA THR A 190 7.28 -11.70 14.59
C THR A 190 8.61 -11.35 13.92
N GLN A 191 8.99 -12.08 12.87
CA GLN A 191 10.24 -11.85 12.16
C GLN A 191 10.19 -10.56 11.33
N PHE A 192 9.05 -10.29 10.67
CA PHE A 192 8.85 -9.09 9.86
C PHE A 192 8.89 -7.81 10.73
N ILE A 193 8.22 -7.83 11.89
CA ILE A 193 8.29 -6.74 12.87
C ILE A 193 9.73 -6.53 13.35
N SER A 194 10.48 -7.61 13.62
CA SER A 194 11.88 -7.51 14.03
C SER A 194 12.75 -6.83 12.97
N LEU A 195 12.55 -7.14 11.68
CA LEU A 195 13.25 -6.47 10.59
C LEU A 195 12.91 -4.97 10.53
N PHE A 196 11.63 -4.61 10.67
CA PHE A 196 11.20 -3.20 10.66
C PHE A 196 11.76 -2.40 11.84
N LYS A 197 11.90 -3.02 13.02
CA LYS A 197 12.59 -2.39 14.16
C LYS A 197 14.04 -2.04 13.82
N THR A 198 14.74 -2.84 13.04
CA THR A 198 16.11 -2.50 12.61
C THR A 198 16.16 -1.30 11.67
N ILE A 199 15.07 -0.98 10.95
CA ILE A 199 14.95 0.23 10.11
C ILE A 199 14.77 1.48 10.98
N GLY A 200 14.26 1.32 12.21
CA GLY A 200 13.93 2.41 13.13
C GLY A 200 12.43 2.64 13.29
N VAL A 201 11.59 1.68 12.84
CA VAL A 201 10.15 1.71 13.10
C VAL A 201 9.88 1.31 14.54
N ASP A 202 9.49 2.28 15.37
CA ASP A 202 9.31 2.06 16.81
C ASP A 202 7.99 1.38 17.14
N ASP A 203 6.92 1.74 16.43
CA ASP A 203 5.58 1.18 16.61
C ASP A 203 5.14 0.40 15.38
N MET A 204 5.11 -0.91 15.54
CA MET A 204 4.59 -1.84 14.54
C MET A 204 3.86 -2.97 15.25
N SER A 205 2.55 -3.07 15.01
CA SER A 205 1.68 -4.03 15.69
C SER A 205 0.63 -4.64 14.77
N ALA A 206 0.26 -5.89 15.05
CA ALA A 206 -0.83 -6.54 14.34
C ALA A 206 -2.18 -5.94 14.76
N LEU A 207 -3.07 -5.78 13.78
CA LEU A 207 -4.44 -5.36 14.05
C LEU A 207 -5.25 -6.53 14.61
N SER A 208 -6.04 -6.25 15.65
CA SER A 208 -7.10 -7.16 16.11
C SER A 208 -8.21 -7.26 15.06
N GLY A 209 -9.10 -8.24 15.20
CA GLY A 209 -10.26 -8.39 14.33
C GLY A 209 -11.15 -7.14 14.31
N GLU A 210 -11.34 -6.54 15.45
CA GLU A 210 -12.11 -5.30 15.62
C GLU A 210 -11.45 -4.12 14.91
N GLN A 211 -10.16 -3.91 15.14
CA GLN A 211 -9.40 -2.84 14.46
C GLN A 211 -9.39 -3.03 12.94
N ARG A 212 -9.27 -4.27 12.48
CA ARG A 212 -9.28 -4.58 11.06
C ARG A 212 -10.63 -4.34 10.40
N ILE A 213 -11.74 -4.67 11.08
CA ILE A 213 -13.11 -4.38 10.62
C ILE A 213 -13.30 -2.86 10.51
N ASN A 214 -12.88 -2.10 11.52
CA ASN A 214 -13.00 -0.66 11.52
C ASN A 214 -12.13 0.01 10.43
N LEU A 215 -10.91 -0.48 10.19
CA LEU A 215 -10.09 -0.03 9.06
C LEU A 215 -10.79 -0.24 7.71
N LEU A 216 -11.39 -1.41 7.49
CA LEU A 216 -12.15 -1.66 6.27
C LEU A 216 -13.38 -0.75 6.18
N ARG A 217 -14.07 -0.52 7.30
CA ARG A 217 -15.21 0.41 7.37
C ARG A 217 -14.83 1.84 6.99
N GLU A 218 -13.72 2.32 7.50
CA GLU A 218 -13.22 3.67 7.20
C GLU A 218 -12.96 3.89 5.70
N ILE A 219 -12.55 2.84 4.98
CA ILE A 219 -12.35 2.90 3.53
C ILE A 219 -13.68 2.79 2.77
N THR A 220 -14.60 1.94 3.24
CA THR A 220 -15.85 1.63 2.53
C THR A 220 -17.02 2.48 2.95
N ARG A 221 -16.96 3.10 4.12
CA ARG A 221 -17.97 4.01 4.71
C ARG A 221 -17.30 5.23 5.33
N PRO A 222 -16.69 6.10 4.55
CA PRO A 222 -15.85 7.19 5.07
C PRO A 222 -16.60 8.20 5.95
N ASP A 223 -17.92 8.30 5.83
CA ASP A 223 -18.74 9.18 6.68
C ASP A 223 -19.17 8.54 8.00
N SER A 224 -18.94 7.24 8.18
CA SER A 224 -19.34 6.52 9.39
C SER A 224 -18.27 6.70 10.47
N ARG A 225 -18.59 7.45 11.51
CA ARG A 225 -17.67 7.74 12.62
C ARG A 225 -17.77 6.72 13.77
N ASP A 226 -18.76 5.84 13.73
CA ASP A 226 -19.00 4.89 14.81
C ASP A 226 -17.97 3.78 14.81
N TYR A 227 -17.29 3.59 15.93
CA TYR A 227 -16.44 2.44 16.16
C TYR A 227 -17.33 1.23 16.45
N ILE A 228 -17.11 0.13 15.75
CA ILE A 228 -17.88 -1.11 15.92
C ILE A 228 -17.05 -2.12 16.68
N SER A 229 -17.59 -2.60 17.80
CA SER A 229 -16.98 -3.67 18.58
C SER A 229 -17.39 -5.06 18.06
N LEU A 230 -16.59 -6.07 18.39
CA LEU A 230 -16.96 -7.46 18.09
C LEU A 230 -18.22 -7.89 18.86
N GLU A 231 -18.46 -7.32 20.03
CA GLU A 231 -19.68 -7.56 20.80
C GLU A 231 -20.92 -7.06 20.08
N ASP A 232 -20.85 -5.87 19.44
CA ASP A 232 -21.97 -5.31 18.67
C ASP A 232 -22.29 -6.20 17.47
N ILE A 233 -21.27 -6.72 16.81
CA ILE A 233 -21.42 -7.67 15.70
C ILE A 233 -22.08 -8.97 16.21
N ALA A 234 -21.61 -9.51 17.32
CA ALA A 234 -22.15 -10.73 17.91
C ALA A 234 -23.62 -10.55 18.36
N ARG A 235 -23.94 -9.43 19.00
CA ARG A 235 -25.30 -9.09 19.43
C ARG A 235 -26.28 -8.92 18.27
N SER A 236 -25.81 -8.38 17.14
CA SER A 236 -26.65 -8.16 15.96
C SER A 236 -27.04 -9.45 15.24
N GLY A 237 -26.24 -10.53 15.40
CA GLY A 237 -26.35 -11.76 14.63
C GLY A 237 -25.99 -11.64 13.14
N TRP A 238 -25.44 -10.49 12.73
CA TRP A 238 -25.02 -10.23 11.36
C TRP A 238 -23.54 -10.55 11.15
N SER A 239 -23.14 -10.74 9.90
CA SER A 239 -21.73 -10.93 9.58
C SER A 239 -20.95 -9.62 9.65
N SER A 240 -19.64 -9.68 9.92
CA SER A 240 -18.75 -8.49 9.87
C SER A 240 -18.83 -7.73 8.53
N LYS A 241 -19.09 -8.44 7.42
CA LYS A 241 -19.31 -7.82 6.11
C LYS A 241 -20.48 -6.85 6.05
N SER A 242 -21.55 -7.11 6.81
CA SER A 242 -22.72 -6.22 6.87
C SER A 242 -22.39 -4.86 7.45
N PHE A 243 -21.38 -4.80 8.32
CA PHE A 243 -20.89 -3.57 8.91
C PHE A 243 -19.86 -2.87 8.02
N VAL A 244 -19.09 -3.63 7.25
CA VAL A 244 -18.10 -3.10 6.31
C VAL A 244 -18.73 -2.61 5.01
N ALA A 245 -19.70 -3.34 4.44
CA ALA A 245 -20.30 -2.96 3.17
C ALA A 245 -21.03 -1.62 3.26
N PRO A 246 -20.87 -0.69 2.31
CA PRO A 246 -21.68 0.51 2.22
C PRO A 246 -23.15 0.18 1.94
N THR A 247 -24.01 1.17 1.99
CA THR A 247 -25.45 1.01 1.74
C THR A 247 -25.74 0.52 0.32
N SER A 248 -24.94 0.96 -0.65
CA SER A 248 -25.08 0.60 -2.06
C SER A 248 -23.72 0.60 -2.76
N PHE A 249 -23.63 -0.16 -3.86
CA PHE A 249 -22.58 -0.07 -4.87
C PHE A 249 -23.22 0.02 -6.25
N ASP A 250 -22.73 0.95 -7.08
CA ASP A 250 -23.04 0.97 -8.51
C ASP A 250 -21.74 1.06 -9.33
N PHE A 251 -21.34 -0.07 -9.91
CA PHE A 251 -20.19 -0.20 -10.81
C PHE A 251 -20.58 -0.14 -12.29
N LYS A 252 -21.84 0.15 -12.60
CA LYS A 252 -22.35 0.14 -13.98
C LYS A 252 -22.63 1.53 -14.52
N HIS A 253 -22.70 2.52 -13.65
CA HIS A 253 -23.06 3.88 -14.01
C HIS A 253 -22.03 4.52 -14.95
N ASP A 254 -20.75 4.27 -14.70
CA ASP A 254 -19.64 4.78 -15.51
C ASP A 254 -18.60 3.69 -15.77
N ARG A 255 -17.82 3.85 -16.85
CA ARG A 255 -16.74 2.91 -17.20
C ARG A 255 -15.51 3.04 -16.29
N LYS A 256 -15.24 4.24 -15.78
CA LYS A 256 -14.01 4.62 -15.07
C LYS A 256 -14.21 4.87 -13.58
N SER A 257 -15.44 5.13 -13.17
CA SER A 257 -15.80 5.42 -11.78
C SER A 257 -16.97 4.56 -11.30
N PHE A 258 -17.26 4.61 -10.02
CA PHE A 258 -18.39 3.91 -9.40
C PHE A 258 -18.92 4.73 -8.23
N THR A 259 -20.13 4.40 -7.76
CA THR A 259 -20.67 4.97 -6.53
C THR A 259 -20.70 3.94 -5.43
N PHE A 260 -20.48 4.38 -4.20
CA PHE A 260 -20.58 3.57 -2.99
C PHE A 260 -21.15 4.42 -1.85
N GLY A 261 -22.33 4.03 -1.33
CA GLY A 261 -23.14 4.93 -0.51
C GLY A 261 -23.41 6.23 -1.25
N ASP A 262 -23.09 7.36 -0.63
CA ASP A 262 -23.26 8.70 -1.19
C ASP A 262 -21.98 9.27 -1.83
N LYS A 263 -20.93 8.45 -2.00
CA LYS A 263 -19.64 8.87 -2.54
C LYS A 263 -19.42 8.36 -3.96
N TYR A 264 -18.61 9.10 -4.68
CA TYR A 264 -18.07 8.74 -5.99
C TYR A 264 -16.62 8.28 -5.83
N GLY A 265 -16.28 7.10 -6.34
CA GLY A 265 -14.95 6.52 -6.23
C GLY A 265 -14.36 6.14 -7.57
N GLN A 266 -13.03 6.18 -7.66
CA GLN A 266 -12.28 5.73 -8.82
C GLN A 266 -10.99 5.05 -8.40
N VAL A 267 -10.72 3.89 -8.99
CA VAL A 267 -9.44 3.19 -8.86
C VAL A 267 -8.63 3.42 -10.13
N LEU A 268 -7.36 3.75 -9.92
CA LEU A 268 -6.35 4.01 -10.94
C LEU A 268 -5.21 3.01 -10.77
N TYR A 269 -4.35 2.86 -11.79
CA TYR A 269 -3.13 2.06 -11.67
C TYR A 269 -1.93 2.77 -12.28
N PHE A 270 -0.71 2.40 -11.86
CA PHE A 270 0.51 2.92 -12.48
C PHE A 270 0.74 2.21 -13.82
N GLY A 271 0.53 2.93 -14.91
CA GLY A 271 0.67 2.43 -16.27
C GLY A 271 2.12 2.22 -16.66
N HIS A 272 2.92 3.26 -16.68
CA HIS A 272 4.35 3.22 -17.00
C HIS A 272 5.16 3.71 -15.82
N LEU A 273 6.18 2.93 -15.44
CA LEU A 273 7.22 3.32 -14.49
C LEU A 273 8.49 3.63 -15.29
N PRO A 274 9.18 4.75 -15.04
CA PRO A 274 10.43 5.08 -15.71
C PRO A 274 11.55 4.12 -15.31
N THR A 275 12.62 4.10 -16.08
CA THR A 275 13.81 3.29 -15.80
C THR A 275 14.51 3.75 -14.51
N GLU A 276 14.50 5.05 -14.25
CA GLU A 276 14.99 5.67 -13.01
C GLU A 276 13.82 6.26 -12.26
N LEU A 277 13.41 5.60 -11.18
CA LEU A 277 12.38 6.05 -10.26
C LEU A 277 13.06 6.72 -9.05
N THR A 278 12.45 7.78 -8.52
CA THR A 278 12.88 8.40 -7.26
C THR A 278 12.02 7.90 -6.09
N ASP A 279 12.60 7.83 -4.90
CA ASP A 279 11.95 7.43 -3.66
C ASP A 279 10.91 8.44 -3.13
N GLU A 280 10.75 9.57 -3.81
CA GLU A 280 9.80 10.63 -3.46
C GLU A 280 8.38 10.41 -4.01
N LEU A 281 8.13 9.38 -4.84
CA LEU A 281 6.84 9.20 -5.52
C LEU A 281 5.69 9.01 -4.55
N LEU A 282 5.83 8.05 -3.63
CA LEU A 282 4.77 7.74 -2.66
C LEU A 282 4.53 8.90 -1.70
N THR A 283 5.60 9.59 -1.32
CA THR A 283 5.51 10.80 -0.49
C THR A 283 4.75 11.90 -1.21
N ALA A 284 5.15 12.26 -2.44
CA ALA A 284 4.50 13.32 -3.21
C ALA A 284 3.01 13.05 -3.44
N LEU A 285 2.63 11.79 -3.64
CA LEU A 285 1.22 11.40 -3.73
C LEU A 285 0.51 11.49 -2.39
N SER A 286 1.14 11.00 -1.31
CA SER A 286 0.54 11.03 0.03
C SER A 286 0.43 12.45 0.61
N ASP A 287 1.18 13.42 0.09
CA ASP A 287 1.13 14.82 0.49
C ASP A 287 -0.06 15.58 -0.14
N LEU A 288 -0.74 14.97 -1.11
CA LEU A 288 -1.94 15.57 -1.68
C LEU A 288 -3.06 15.67 -0.63
N PRO A 289 -3.73 16.83 -0.48
CA PRO A 289 -4.82 17.04 0.48
C PRO A 289 -6.13 16.41 -0.02
N ILE A 290 -6.11 15.12 -0.30
CA ILE A 290 -7.26 14.37 -0.82
C ILE A 290 -7.40 13.02 -0.12
N ASN A 291 -8.63 12.51 -0.07
CA ASN A 291 -8.88 11.16 0.41
C ASN A 291 -8.37 10.13 -0.60
N MET A 292 -7.40 9.33 -0.19
CA MET A 292 -6.73 8.41 -1.10
C MET A 292 -6.23 7.16 -0.38
N VAL A 293 -6.26 6.04 -1.07
CA VAL A 293 -5.62 4.79 -0.66
C VAL A 293 -4.66 4.35 -1.75
N ILE A 294 -3.36 4.26 -1.44
CA ILE A 294 -2.36 3.70 -2.34
C ILE A 294 -2.08 2.26 -1.89
N THR A 295 -2.14 1.33 -2.82
CA THR A 295 -1.91 -0.08 -2.52
C THR A 295 -0.88 -0.66 -3.49
N LEU A 296 0.14 -1.31 -2.95
CA LEU A 296 1.12 -2.08 -3.70
C LEU A 296 0.97 -3.56 -3.34
N HIS A 297 0.50 -4.38 -4.26
CA HIS A 297 0.61 -5.84 -4.12
C HIS A 297 1.98 -6.26 -4.58
N ILE A 298 2.74 -6.90 -3.70
CA ILE A 298 4.13 -7.29 -3.91
C ILE A 298 4.22 -8.80 -3.74
N ARG A 299 4.49 -9.52 -4.82
CA ARG A 299 4.66 -10.97 -4.81
C ARG A 299 6.05 -11.34 -5.29
N ASN A 300 6.79 -12.03 -4.48
CA ASN A 300 8.09 -12.56 -4.85
C ASN A 300 7.92 -13.69 -5.89
N ILE A 301 8.79 -13.72 -6.88
CA ILE A 301 8.89 -14.79 -7.87
C ILE A 301 10.04 -15.71 -7.46
N SER A 302 9.84 -17.04 -7.52
CA SER A 302 10.93 -17.97 -7.24
C SER A 302 12.12 -17.72 -8.18
N GLN A 303 13.34 -17.89 -7.66
CA GLN A 303 14.59 -17.61 -8.39
C GLN A 303 14.63 -18.31 -9.75
N ASP A 304 14.28 -19.61 -9.77
CA ASP A 304 14.29 -20.42 -11.01
C ASP A 304 13.31 -19.86 -12.05
N ARG A 305 12.13 -19.45 -11.63
CA ARG A 305 11.13 -18.85 -12.51
C ARG A 305 11.58 -17.48 -13.01
N ALA A 306 12.16 -16.65 -12.14
CA ALA A 306 12.68 -15.34 -12.50
C ALA A 306 13.78 -15.45 -13.57
N LEU A 307 14.76 -16.32 -13.35
CA LEU A 307 15.83 -16.60 -14.31
C LEU A 307 15.28 -17.15 -15.63
N SER A 308 14.35 -18.11 -15.59
CA SER A 308 13.71 -18.66 -16.80
C SER A 308 12.98 -17.58 -17.61
N MET A 309 12.31 -16.63 -16.95
CA MET A 309 11.63 -15.52 -17.62
C MET A 309 12.63 -14.58 -18.31
N VAL A 310 13.72 -14.20 -17.64
CA VAL A 310 14.74 -13.32 -18.18
C VAL A 310 15.50 -14.01 -19.31
N ASP A 311 15.94 -15.24 -19.12
CA ASP A 311 16.68 -16.01 -20.13
C ASP A 311 15.81 -16.28 -21.39
N THR A 312 14.51 -16.54 -21.21
CA THR A 312 13.55 -16.64 -22.33
C THR A 312 13.45 -15.32 -23.10
N LYS A 313 13.39 -14.18 -22.38
CA LYS A 313 13.34 -12.87 -23.03
C LYS A 313 14.61 -12.55 -23.78
N ILE A 314 15.79 -12.87 -23.21
CA ILE A 314 17.10 -12.73 -23.88
C ILE A 314 17.12 -13.56 -25.16
N ALA A 315 16.73 -14.85 -25.09
CA ALA A 315 16.71 -15.73 -26.25
C ALA A 315 15.76 -15.22 -27.37
N MET A 316 14.59 -14.71 -27.00
CA MET A 316 13.66 -14.09 -27.98
C MET A 316 14.29 -12.86 -28.65
N MET A 317 14.95 -11.95 -27.89
CA MET A 317 15.61 -10.77 -28.43
C MET A 317 16.77 -11.17 -29.36
N GLU A 318 17.57 -12.17 -29.00
CA GLU A 318 18.67 -12.68 -29.82
C GLU A 318 18.16 -13.34 -31.11
N MET A 319 17.06 -14.12 -31.04
CA MET A 319 16.40 -14.66 -32.23
C MET A 319 15.88 -13.57 -33.16
N GLU A 320 15.25 -12.55 -32.62
CA GLU A 320 14.75 -11.42 -33.42
C GLU A 320 15.89 -10.66 -34.09
N ASN A 321 16.97 -10.39 -33.37
CA ASN A 321 18.17 -9.77 -33.90
C ASN A 321 18.78 -10.63 -35.02
N THR A 322 18.85 -11.95 -34.84
CA THR A 322 19.36 -12.88 -35.85
C THR A 322 18.48 -12.90 -37.12
N LYS A 323 17.14 -12.88 -36.95
CA LYS A 323 16.21 -12.79 -38.09
C LYS A 323 16.39 -11.48 -38.85
N ARG A 324 16.51 -10.36 -38.16
CA ARG A 324 16.74 -9.04 -38.78
C ARG A 324 18.08 -9.00 -39.50
N ALA A 325 19.16 -9.53 -38.90
CA ALA A 325 20.46 -9.62 -39.53
C ALA A 325 20.45 -10.46 -40.82
N ARG A 326 19.76 -11.62 -40.81
CA ARG A 326 19.61 -12.46 -42.04
C ARG A 326 18.84 -11.74 -43.13
N LYS A 327 17.76 -11.02 -42.78
CA LYS A 327 16.98 -10.22 -43.75
C LYS A 327 17.84 -9.11 -44.36
N GLY A 328 18.66 -8.44 -43.55
CA GLY A 328 19.56 -7.39 -44.01
C GLY A 328 20.63 -7.87 -44.99
N ILE A 329 21.21 -9.03 -44.72
CA ILE A 329 22.15 -9.65 -45.62
C ILE A 329 21.50 -9.91 -46.99
N GLN A 330 20.24 -10.35 -47.02
CA GLN A 330 19.48 -10.56 -48.25
C GLN A 330 19.15 -9.25 -48.98
N GLU A 331 18.98 -8.16 -48.28
CA GLU A 331 18.69 -6.82 -48.81
C GLU A 331 19.97 -5.99 -49.09
N GLY A 332 21.18 -6.56 -48.88
CA GLY A 332 22.44 -5.89 -49.09
C GLY A 332 22.80 -4.77 -48.09
N ILE A 333 22.11 -4.75 -46.94
CA ILE A 333 22.32 -3.77 -45.86
C ILE A 333 23.34 -4.34 -44.85
N PRO A 334 24.38 -3.57 -44.45
CA PRO A 334 25.32 -4.04 -43.45
C PRO A 334 24.63 -4.43 -42.14
N PRO A 335 24.97 -5.58 -41.50
CA PRO A 335 24.32 -6.07 -40.26
C PRO A 335 24.36 -5.05 -39.13
N GLU A 336 25.38 -4.19 -39.08
CA GLU A 336 25.55 -3.17 -38.04
C GLU A 336 24.48 -2.07 -38.08
N MET A 337 23.92 -1.76 -39.25
CA MET A 337 22.85 -0.78 -39.44
C MET A 337 21.45 -1.34 -39.16
N MET A 338 21.32 -2.66 -39.02
CA MET A 338 20.02 -3.32 -38.79
C MET A 338 19.65 -3.48 -37.32
N TYR A 339 20.61 -3.31 -36.43
CA TYR A 339 20.33 -3.34 -35.00
C TYR A 339 19.84 -1.98 -34.55
N LEU A 340 18.56 -1.88 -34.21
CA LEU A 340 18.05 -0.69 -33.52
C LEU A 340 18.86 -0.47 -32.23
N PRO A 341 19.38 0.73 -31.96
CA PRO A 341 20.14 1.03 -30.74
C PRO A 341 19.38 0.62 -29.47
N GLU A 342 18.07 0.78 -29.48
CA GLU A 342 17.16 0.39 -28.39
C GLU A 342 17.19 -1.12 -28.11
N THR A 343 17.21 -1.95 -29.16
CA THR A 343 17.23 -3.42 -28.97
C THR A 343 18.58 -3.91 -28.45
N LYS A 344 19.68 -3.27 -28.84
CA LYS A 344 21.01 -3.56 -28.28
C LYS A 344 21.07 -3.19 -26.80
N ARG A 345 20.55 -2.03 -26.44
CA ARG A 345 20.50 -1.56 -25.04
C ARG A 345 19.62 -2.47 -24.20
N ALA A 346 18.41 -2.78 -24.66
CA ALA A 346 17.50 -3.69 -23.95
C ALA A 346 18.07 -5.10 -23.75
N LEU A 347 18.83 -5.63 -24.73
CA LEU A 347 19.51 -6.92 -24.60
C LEU A 347 20.65 -6.86 -23.57
N ALA A 348 21.43 -5.78 -23.56
CA ALA A 348 22.51 -5.57 -22.58
C ALA A 348 21.92 -5.47 -21.16
N GLU A 349 20.89 -4.68 -20.97
CA GLU A 349 20.16 -4.54 -19.69
C GLU A 349 19.56 -5.88 -19.22
N ALA A 350 18.97 -6.66 -20.13
CA ALA A 350 18.43 -7.98 -19.79
C ALA A 350 19.53 -8.98 -19.36
N LYS A 351 20.72 -8.92 -19.99
CA LYS A 351 21.89 -9.73 -19.60
C LYS A 351 22.44 -9.31 -18.24
N GLU A 352 22.53 -8.03 -17.97
CA GLU A 352 22.93 -7.50 -16.68
C GLU A 352 21.96 -7.91 -15.58
N LEU A 353 20.65 -7.79 -15.85
CA LEU A 353 19.60 -8.28 -14.93
C LEU A 353 19.74 -9.78 -14.63
N SER A 354 20.07 -10.61 -15.63
CA SER A 354 20.32 -12.04 -15.40
C SER A 354 21.51 -12.28 -14.47
N ILE A 355 22.57 -11.48 -14.59
CA ILE A 355 23.75 -11.53 -13.71
C ILE A 355 23.37 -11.08 -12.29
N ASP A 356 22.62 -10.00 -12.14
CA ASP A 356 22.18 -9.47 -10.86
C ASP A 356 21.32 -10.47 -10.10
N LEU A 357 20.39 -11.13 -10.79
CA LEU A 357 19.56 -12.19 -10.21
C LEU A 357 20.39 -13.41 -9.77
N ARG A 358 21.52 -13.74 -10.46
CA ARG A 358 22.35 -14.88 -10.12
C ARG A 358 23.38 -14.60 -9.02
N GLN A 359 23.91 -13.37 -8.95
CA GLN A 359 25.10 -13.06 -8.15
C GLN A 359 24.87 -12.04 -7.03
N ARG A 360 23.92 -11.09 -7.19
CA ARG A 360 23.77 -9.92 -6.30
C ARG A 360 22.61 -10.02 -5.32
N GLN A 361 22.10 -11.21 -5.05
CA GLN A 361 20.95 -11.44 -4.13
C GLN A 361 19.69 -10.61 -4.48
N GLN A 362 19.60 -10.08 -5.71
CA GLN A 362 18.40 -9.45 -6.19
C GLN A 362 17.31 -10.51 -6.41
N ARG A 363 16.11 -10.21 -5.95
CA ARG A 363 14.91 -10.99 -6.25
C ARG A 363 14.07 -10.29 -7.28
N PHE A 364 13.11 -10.99 -7.82
CA PHE A 364 12.21 -10.49 -8.83
C PHE A 364 10.79 -10.53 -8.30
N PHE A 365 10.09 -9.40 -8.37
CA PHE A 365 8.76 -9.23 -7.81
C PHE A 365 7.73 -8.94 -8.91
N GLU A 366 6.55 -9.52 -8.76
CA GLU A 366 5.32 -9.08 -9.41
C GLU A 366 4.72 -7.98 -8.54
N VAL A 367 4.71 -6.74 -9.02
CA VAL A 367 4.16 -5.58 -8.29
C VAL A 367 2.95 -5.04 -9.03
N THR A 368 1.81 -4.92 -8.34
CA THR A 368 0.60 -4.28 -8.87
C THR A 368 0.29 -3.04 -8.04
N PRO A 369 0.68 -1.86 -8.51
CA PRO A 369 0.43 -0.61 -7.82
C PRO A 369 -0.91 -0.01 -8.24
N LEU A 370 -1.75 0.32 -7.25
CA LEU A 370 -3.10 0.85 -7.41
C LEU A 370 -3.27 2.11 -6.56
N ILE A 371 -4.13 3.01 -7.02
CA ILE A 371 -4.54 4.19 -6.28
C ILE A 371 -6.06 4.25 -6.30
N PHE A 372 -6.68 4.42 -5.14
CA PHE A 372 -8.09 4.69 -4.99
C PHE A 372 -8.27 6.09 -4.44
N THR A 373 -9.19 6.86 -5.00
CA THR A 373 -9.64 8.15 -4.47
C THR A 373 -11.15 8.26 -4.55
N TYR A 374 -11.72 9.07 -3.67
CA TYR A 374 -13.16 9.30 -3.63
C TYR A 374 -13.47 10.76 -3.27
N ALA A 375 -14.68 11.17 -3.59
CA ALA A 375 -15.19 12.51 -3.31
C ALA A 375 -16.72 12.50 -3.18
N ASP A 376 -17.28 13.62 -2.70
CA ASP A 376 -18.73 13.80 -2.53
C ASP A 376 -19.44 14.08 -3.87
N THR A 377 -18.73 14.65 -4.84
CA THR A 377 -19.27 14.99 -6.15
C THR A 377 -18.37 14.47 -7.27
N PRO A 378 -18.95 14.19 -8.47
CA PRO A 378 -18.18 13.77 -9.63
C PRO A 378 -17.13 14.78 -10.06
N GLU A 379 -17.44 16.09 -9.94
CA GLU A 379 -16.53 17.18 -10.30
C GLU A 379 -15.31 17.22 -9.39
N GLN A 380 -15.53 17.01 -8.09
CA GLN A 380 -14.43 16.93 -7.12
C GLN A 380 -13.60 15.67 -7.33
N LEU A 381 -14.23 14.54 -7.64
CA LEU A 381 -13.53 13.30 -8.00
C LEU A 381 -12.62 13.51 -9.22
N ALA A 382 -13.13 14.18 -10.26
CA ALA A 382 -12.35 14.50 -11.46
C ALA A 382 -11.13 15.39 -11.14
N LYS A 383 -11.28 16.37 -10.24
CA LYS A 383 -10.18 17.22 -9.77
C LYS A 383 -9.15 16.40 -8.99
N ASN A 384 -9.58 15.51 -8.11
CA ASN A 384 -8.69 14.62 -7.35
C ASN A 384 -7.87 13.74 -8.30
N VAL A 385 -8.53 13.09 -9.26
CA VAL A 385 -7.88 12.25 -10.28
C VAL A 385 -6.88 13.04 -11.11
N PHE A 386 -7.23 14.27 -11.51
CA PHE A 386 -6.32 15.16 -12.23
C PHE A 386 -5.07 15.49 -11.41
N SER A 387 -5.23 15.85 -10.13
CA SER A 387 -4.13 16.15 -9.22
C SER A 387 -3.20 14.94 -9.03
N ILE A 388 -3.75 13.74 -8.85
CA ILE A 388 -2.98 12.49 -8.76
C ILE A 388 -2.16 12.27 -10.02
N LYS A 389 -2.79 12.37 -11.20
CA LYS A 389 -2.12 12.17 -12.50
C LYS A 389 -1.03 13.21 -12.72
N GLN A 390 -1.29 14.47 -12.39
CA GLN A 390 -0.31 15.55 -12.52
C GLN A 390 0.88 15.35 -11.58
N THR A 391 0.66 15.01 -10.32
CA THR A 391 1.75 14.75 -9.34
C THR A 391 2.60 13.56 -9.77
N ALA A 392 1.98 12.47 -10.21
CA ALA A 392 2.70 11.32 -10.75
C ALA A 392 3.50 11.68 -12.02
N GLN A 393 2.93 12.48 -12.92
CA GLN A 393 3.60 12.94 -14.14
C GLN A 393 4.84 13.79 -13.86
N ILE A 394 4.81 14.64 -12.83
CA ILE A 394 6.00 15.39 -12.36
C ILE A 394 7.13 14.43 -11.95
N LYS A 395 6.78 13.27 -11.39
CA LYS A 395 7.72 12.20 -11.05
C LYS A 395 7.93 11.20 -12.20
N THR A 396 7.57 11.57 -13.43
CA THR A 396 7.73 10.77 -14.66
C THR A 396 6.97 9.44 -14.67
N VAL A 397 5.98 9.27 -13.79
CA VAL A 397 5.14 8.09 -13.69
C VAL A 397 3.79 8.34 -14.37
N SER A 398 3.37 7.40 -15.24
CA SER A 398 2.02 7.43 -15.83
C SER A 398 1.02 6.76 -14.90
N VAL A 399 -0.07 7.46 -14.59
CA VAL A 399 -1.22 6.90 -13.88
C VAL A 399 -2.42 6.85 -14.81
N GLU A 400 -2.97 5.66 -14.97
CA GLU A 400 -4.00 5.36 -15.95
C GLU A 400 -5.32 4.93 -15.30
N ASP A 401 -6.42 5.15 -16.05
CA ASP A 401 -7.75 4.74 -15.63
C ASP A 401 -7.93 3.22 -15.80
N ILE A 402 -8.75 2.63 -14.95
CA ILE A 402 -9.16 1.24 -15.06
C ILE A 402 -10.57 1.21 -15.64
N ASP A 403 -10.70 0.82 -16.91
CA ASP A 403 -11.99 0.72 -17.57
C ASP A 403 -12.70 -0.59 -17.23
N LEU A 404 -13.98 -0.53 -16.85
CA LEU A 404 -14.89 -1.66 -16.62
C LEU A 404 -14.48 -2.67 -15.53
N GLN A 405 -13.37 -2.44 -14.82
CA GLN A 405 -12.85 -3.31 -13.76
C GLN A 405 -12.74 -2.57 -12.41
N GLN A 406 -13.58 -1.57 -12.18
CA GLN A 406 -13.56 -0.79 -10.95
C GLN A 406 -13.89 -1.63 -9.71
N ARG A 407 -14.74 -2.65 -9.84
CA ARG A 407 -15.06 -3.60 -8.78
C ARG A 407 -13.84 -4.43 -8.36
N GLU A 408 -13.10 -4.97 -9.33
CA GLU A 408 -11.86 -5.70 -9.11
C GLU A 408 -10.80 -4.78 -8.49
N GLY A 409 -10.73 -3.54 -8.98
CA GLY A 409 -9.87 -2.50 -8.45
C GLY A 409 -10.18 -2.22 -6.99
N PHE A 410 -11.43 -1.92 -6.66
CA PHE A 410 -11.85 -1.62 -5.30
C PHE A 410 -11.56 -2.76 -4.32
N ASN A 411 -11.85 -4.00 -4.68
CA ASN A 411 -11.51 -5.13 -3.82
C ASN A 411 -10.00 -5.37 -3.69
N SER A 412 -9.22 -4.95 -4.67
CA SER A 412 -7.75 -5.07 -4.60
C SER A 412 -7.12 -3.99 -3.72
N ILE A 413 -7.74 -2.81 -3.56
CA ILE A 413 -7.18 -1.77 -2.68
C ILE A 413 -7.46 -2.05 -1.20
N LEU A 414 -8.46 -2.84 -0.87
CA LEU A 414 -8.77 -3.16 0.52
C LEU A 414 -7.60 -3.94 1.16
N PRO A 415 -7.18 -3.62 2.41
CA PRO A 415 -6.07 -4.28 3.10
C PRO A 415 -6.45 -5.70 3.57
N ILE A 416 -6.86 -6.54 2.63
CA ILE A 416 -7.21 -7.94 2.88
C ILE A 416 -6.20 -8.94 2.32
N GLY A 417 -5.23 -8.48 1.49
CA GLY A 417 -4.18 -9.32 0.95
C GLY A 417 -4.51 -10.00 -0.38
N LYS A 418 -5.55 -9.56 -1.09
CA LYS A 418 -5.96 -10.19 -2.35
C LYS A 418 -5.90 -9.22 -3.53
N ASN A 419 -5.10 -9.58 -4.53
CA ASN A 419 -5.10 -8.91 -5.83
C ASN A 419 -6.11 -9.61 -6.77
N HIS A 420 -7.09 -8.86 -7.26
CA HIS A 420 -8.09 -9.35 -8.21
C HIS A 420 -7.67 -9.16 -9.68
N PHE A 421 -6.58 -8.41 -9.92
CA PHE A 421 -6.00 -8.28 -11.24
C PHE A 421 -5.06 -9.44 -11.52
N GLY A 422 -5.13 -9.96 -12.73
CA GLY A 422 -4.16 -10.92 -13.23
C GLY A 422 -2.81 -10.26 -13.56
N ARG A 423 -2.00 -10.94 -14.37
CA ARG A 423 -0.69 -10.45 -14.80
C ARG A 423 -0.73 -9.21 -15.70
N GLU A 424 -1.88 -8.85 -16.23
CA GLU A 424 -2.06 -7.73 -17.17
C GLU A 424 -1.66 -6.38 -16.57
N ARG A 425 -1.89 -6.18 -15.26
CA ARG A 425 -1.56 -4.93 -14.55
C ARG A 425 -0.38 -5.06 -13.60
N CYS A 426 0.38 -6.15 -13.75
CA CYS A 426 1.54 -6.44 -12.95
C CYS A 426 2.80 -5.86 -13.61
N ARG A 427 3.69 -5.31 -12.80
CA ARG A 427 5.04 -4.90 -13.19
C ARG A 427 6.05 -5.85 -12.58
N HIS A 428 7.02 -6.24 -13.37
CA HIS A 428 8.13 -7.07 -12.90
C HIS A 428 9.27 -6.15 -12.50
N LEU A 429 9.57 -6.10 -11.22
CA LEU A 429 10.59 -5.21 -10.65
C LEU A 429 11.63 -6.03 -9.89
N THR A 430 12.88 -5.56 -9.91
CA THR A 430 13.93 -6.09 -9.02
C THR A 430 13.68 -5.66 -7.57
N THR A 431 14.40 -6.25 -6.62
CA THR A 431 14.33 -5.83 -5.22
C THR A 431 14.60 -4.32 -5.07
N ALA A 432 15.66 -3.83 -5.70
CA ALA A 432 16.02 -2.41 -5.63
C ALA A 432 14.91 -1.51 -6.21
N ALA A 433 14.37 -1.86 -7.38
CA ALA A 433 13.29 -1.11 -8.01
C ALA A 433 11.98 -1.15 -7.20
N THR A 434 11.69 -2.27 -6.50
CA THR A 434 10.55 -2.37 -5.61
C THR A 434 10.76 -1.55 -4.34
N ALA A 435 11.97 -1.56 -3.78
CA ALA A 435 12.32 -0.84 -2.57
C ALA A 435 12.33 0.69 -2.76
N ILE A 436 12.49 1.19 -4.00
CA ILE A 436 12.34 2.62 -4.29
C ILE A 436 10.93 3.12 -3.99
N LEU A 437 9.92 2.26 -4.07
CA LEU A 437 8.56 2.55 -3.59
C LEU A 437 8.51 2.45 -2.06
N ILE A 438 9.44 3.16 -1.40
CA ILE A 438 9.59 3.17 0.06
C ILE A 438 8.43 3.95 0.70
N PRO A 439 7.80 3.41 1.76
CA PRO A 439 6.66 4.05 2.38
C PRO A 439 7.03 5.08 3.47
N PHE A 440 8.32 5.31 3.68
CA PHE A 440 8.77 6.20 4.75
C PHE A 440 8.89 7.64 4.25
N THR A 441 8.40 8.57 5.05
CA THR A 441 8.38 9.99 4.74
C THR A 441 9.03 10.78 5.87
N THR A 442 8.25 11.23 6.83
CA THR A 442 8.69 11.93 8.03
C THR A 442 7.79 11.53 9.18
N GLN A 443 8.38 11.36 10.34
CA GLN A 443 7.63 11.04 11.55
C GLN A 443 6.70 12.20 11.91
N GLU A 444 5.43 11.90 12.07
CA GLU A 444 4.44 12.83 12.56
C GLU A 444 4.26 12.66 14.07
N LEU A 445 4.36 13.77 14.80
CA LEU A 445 4.18 13.79 16.24
C LEU A 445 2.81 14.40 16.54
N PHE A 446 1.81 13.54 16.61
CA PHE A 446 0.47 13.95 17.01
C PHE A 446 -0.05 13.05 18.14
N GLN A 447 -0.20 13.64 19.33
CA GLN A 447 -0.81 13.00 20.48
C GLN A 447 -2.01 13.83 20.94
N GLN A 448 -3.11 13.15 21.22
CA GLN A 448 -4.27 13.79 21.81
C GLN A 448 -3.90 14.41 23.17
N ASN A 449 -4.36 15.61 23.45
CA ASN A 449 -4.01 16.38 24.65
C ASN A 449 -2.51 16.71 24.77
N GLY A 450 -1.77 16.66 23.67
CA GLY A 450 -0.39 17.12 23.62
C GLY A 450 -0.27 18.64 23.62
N VAL A 451 0.91 19.14 24.00
CA VAL A 451 1.27 20.55 23.84
C VAL A 451 1.57 20.82 22.37
N TYR A 452 1.06 21.92 21.84
CA TYR A 452 1.36 22.35 20.48
C TYR A 452 2.77 22.95 20.41
N TYR A 453 3.65 22.37 19.62
CA TYR A 453 5.03 22.85 19.41
C TYR A 453 5.21 23.65 18.13
N GLY A 454 4.47 23.37 17.08
CA GLY A 454 4.61 24.06 15.80
C GLY A 454 4.02 23.25 14.64
N LEU A 455 4.44 23.59 13.43
CA LEU A 455 4.14 22.84 12.21
C LEU A 455 5.36 22.03 11.80
N ASN A 456 5.13 20.80 11.32
CA ASN A 456 6.18 20.00 10.71
C ASN A 456 6.70 20.71 9.45
N GLY A 457 8.02 20.85 9.34
CA GLY A 457 8.64 21.60 8.24
C GLY A 457 8.48 20.96 6.85
N ILE A 458 8.06 19.68 6.77
CA ILE A 458 7.85 18.93 5.53
C ILE A 458 6.36 18.71 5.28
N SER A 459 5.65 18.07 6.21
CA SER A 459 4.24 17.74 6.04
C SER A 459 3.29 18.90 6.34
N HIS A 460 3.79 19.97 6.96
CA HIS A 460 3.01 21.09 7.47
C HIS A 460 1.88 20.73 8.43
N ASN A 461 1.88 19.49 8.92
CA ASN A 461 0.95 19.03 9.94
C ASN A 461 1.36 19.60 11.32
N LEU A 462 0.37 19.68 12.20
CA LEU A 462 0.58 20.17 13.58
C LEU A 462 1.44 19.16 14.36
N ILE A 463 2.44 19.68 15.06
CA ILE A 463 3.20 18.91 16.05
C ILE A 463 2.53 19.14 17.41
N MET A 464 1.88 18.07 17.89
CA MET A 464 1.23 18.00 19.19
C MET A 464 1.85 16.84 19.97
N PHE A 465 2.47 17.11 21.10
CA PHE A 465 3.18 16.07 21.82
C PHE A 465 3.09 16.26 23.33
N ASN A 466 2.90 15.17 24.07
CA ASN A 466 2.96 15.15 25.52
C ASN A 466 4.32 14.60 25.98
N ARG A 467 5.20 15.47 26.44
CA ARG A 467 6.53 15.11 26.90
C ARG A 467 6.51 14.11 28.06
N LEU A 468 5.47 14.14 28.90
CA LEU A 468 5.32 13.22 30.03
C LEU A 468 5.10 11.77 29.60
N SER A 469 4.75 11.53 28.33
CA SER A 469 4.65 10.17 27.79
C SER A 469 6.00 9.51 27.52
N LEU A 470 7.10 10.28 27.56
CA LEU A 470 8.45 9.76 27.36
C LEU A 470 8.99 9.08 28.63
N LEU A 471 9.84 8.06 28.43
CA LEU A 471 10.59 7.42 29.52
C LEU A 471 11.47 8.44 30.28
N SER A 472 11.97 9.45 29.58
CA SER A 472 12.74 10.55 30.15
C SER A 472 12.21 11.87 29.59
N PRO A 473 11.37 12.60 30.32
CA PRO A 473 10.74 13.83 29.86
C PRO A 473 11.68 15.05 29.86
N ASN A 474 12.97 14.87 30.13
CA ASN A 474 13.95 15.94 30.14
C ASN A 474 14.13 16.54 28.74
N GLY A 475 14.34 17.84 28.65
CA GLY A 475 14.55 18.53 27.39
C GLY A 475 15.48 19.74 27.51
N PHE A 476 16.01 20.16 26.37
CA PHE A 476 16.83 21.37 26.23
C PHE A 476 16.25 22.27 25.17
N ILE A 477 16.21 23.58 25.46
CA ILE A 477 15.88 24.62 24.48
C ILE A 477 17.17 25.35 24.13
N LEU A 478 17.71 25.06 22.94
CA LEU A 478 18.98 25.61 22.49
C LEU A 478 18.75 26.60 21.34
N GLY A 479 19.49 27.70 21.37
CA GLY A 479 19.41 28.73 20.31
C GLY A 479 20.36 29.90 20.56
N LYS A 480 20.61 30.67 19.51
CA LYS A 480 21.41 31.91 19.61
C LYS A 480 20.67 32.96 20.45
N PRO A 481 21.38 33.94 21.05
CA PRO A 481 20.73 35.08 21.66
C PRO A 481 19.73 35.75 20.69
N GLY A 482 18.55 36.15 21.18
CA GLY A 482 17.50 36.73 20.35
C GLY A 482 16.67 35.79 19.50
N SER A 483 16.91 34.44 19.54
CA SER A 483 16.18 33.47 18.77
C SER A 483 14.80 33.08 19.33
N GLY A 484 14.36 33.67 20.44
CA GLY A 484 13.07 33.37 21.04
C GLY A 484 13.04 32.21 22.04
N LYS A 485 14.20 31.73 22.54
CA LYS A 485 14.29 30.63 23.52
C LYS A 485 13.37 30.82 24.73
N SER A 486 13.50 31.94 25.42
CA SER A 486 12.71 32.26 26.63
C SER A 486 11.22 32.36 26.31
N PHE A 487 10.87 32.85 25.10
CA PHE A 487 9.48 32.90 24.65
C PHE A 487 8.93 31.49 24.40
N ALA A 488 9.71 30.59 23.75
CA ALA A 488 9.32 29.21 23.53
C ALA A 488 9.10 28.45 24.84
N ALA A 489 10.01 28.65 25.83
CA ALA A 489 9.87 28.05 27.16
C ALA A 489 8.62 28.58 27.90
N LYS A 490 8.37 29.89 27.88
CA LYS A 490 7.15 30.48 28.46
C LYS A 490 5.89 29.92 27.85
N ARG A 491 5.86 29.78 26.51
CA ARG A 491 4.71 29.20 25.78
C ARG A 491 4.47 27.74 26.18
N GLU A 492 5.52 26.93 26.33
CA GLU A 492 5.39 25.56 26.79
C GLU A 492 4.83 25.48 28.21
N ILE A 493 5.36 26.29 29.14
CA ILE A 493 4.88 26.36 30.53
C ILE A 493 3.38 26.71 30.57
N ILE A 494 2.97 27.77 29.86
CA ILE A 494 1.56 28.18 29.77
C ILE A 494 0.71 27.04 29.22
N SER A 495 1.16 26.40 28.14
CA SER A 495 0.41 25.29 27.51
C SER A 495 0.24 24.09 28.44
N VAL A 496 1.24 23.78 29.26
CA VAL A 496 1.16 22.71 30.28
C VAL A 496 0.13 23.06 31.34
N LEU A 497 0.18 24.28 31.89
CA LEU A 497 -0.77 24.75 32.91
C LEU A 497 -2.20 24.86 32.42
N LEU A 498 -2.41 25.20 31.14
CA LEU A 498 -3.74 25.25 30.53
C LEU A 498 -4.31 23.85 30.26
N ASN A 499 -3.44 22.89 29.91
CA ASN A 499 -3.85 21.50 29.64
C ASN A 499 -4.15 20.72 30.92
N ASP A 500 -3.35 20.92 31.97
CA ASP A 500 -3.52 20.22 33.24
C ASP A 500 -3.65 21.23 34.39
N PRO A 501 -4.89 21.45 34.90
CA PRO A 501 -5.15 22.34 36.00
C PRO A 501 -4.45 21.98 37.32
N ASN A 502 -3.98 20.72 37.44
CA ASN A 502 -3.30 20.20 38.62
C ASN A 502 -1.76 20.20 38.46
N ALA A 503 -1.24 20.70 37.34
CA ALA A 503 0.19 20.73 37.11
C ALA A 503 0.87 21.80 38.01
N ASP A 504 1.93 21.38 38.70
CA ASP A 504 2.83 22.27 39.45
C ASP A 504 4.05 22.60 38.60
N VAL A 505 4.38 23.89 38.50
CA VAL A 505 5.55 24.36 37.74
C VAL A 505 6.53 25.06 38.68
N LEU A 506 7.76 24.56 38.74
CA LEU A 506 8.86 25.18 39.48
C LEU A 506 9.87 25.78 38.49
N ILE A 507 10.11 27.09 38.60
CA ILE A 507 11.04 27.81 37.73
C ILE A 507 12.23 28.31 38.56
N ILE A 508 13.45 27.93 38.12
CA ILE A 508 14.69 28.50 38.64
C ILE A 508 15.18 29.52 37.63
N ASP A 509 14.99 30.80 37.93
CA ASP A 509 15.18 31.93 37.01
C ASP A 509 16.21 32.94 37.54
N PRO A 510 17.52 32.72 37.28
CA PRO A 510 18.58 33.62 37.75
C PRO A 510 18.50 35.02 37.16
N GLU A 511 17.95 35.16 35.93
CA GLU A 511 17.90 36.42 35.19
C GLU A 511 16.56 37.16 35.36
N ARG A 512 15.62 36.60 36.08
CA ARG A 512 14.25 37.14 36.30
C ARG A 512 13.46 37.40 35.02
N GLU A 513 13.64 36.58 34.01
CA GLU A 513 12.91 36.69 32.75
C GLU A 513 11.45 36.17 32.82
N TYR A 514 11.13 35.33 33.80
CA TYR A 514 9.84 34.67 33.96
C TYR A 514 8.88 35.36 34.94
N THR A 515 9.26 36.50 35.52
CA THR A 515 8.46 37.21 36.53
C THR A 515 7.10 37.66 36.01
N ALA A 516 6.92 37.83 34.69
CA ALA A 516 5.69 38.25 34.06
C ALA A 516 4.78 37.08 33.60
N LEU A 517 5.12 35.87 33.93
CA LEU A 517 4.36 34.67 33.60
C LEU A 517 3.35 34.40 34.69
#